data_946991ebf60c5016e2efab8f9e596c44
#
_entry.id   946991ebf60c5016e2efab8f9e596c44
#
_cell.length_a   1.000
_cell.length_b   1.000
_cell.length_c   1.000
_cell.angle_alpha   90.00
_cell.angle_beta   90.00
_cell.angle_gamma   90.00
#
_symmetry.space_group_name_H-M   'P 1'
#
loop_
_entity.id
_entity.type
_entity.pdbx_description
1 polymer ?
#
loop_
_entity_poly.entity_id
_entity_poly.type
_entity_poly.pdbx_seq_one_letter_code
_entity_poly.pdbx_strand_id
1 'polypeptide(L)'
;DMVLLIGHQQDVEKDFTYDTSKVEAFLVPAGTAVEVYATTLHYAPCHVKETGFQCVVVLPKGTNTELTFDKEDKGEDRLLTAKNKWLIAHEEAAIEGAFNGLKGKNIQII
;
A
#
# COMPACT_ATOMS: atom_id res chain seq x y z
N ASP A 1 -0.93 -19.45 -0.70
CA ASP A 1 -2.05 -18.52 -0.86
C ASP A 1 -1.79 -17.24 -0.06
N MET A 2 -2.23 -16.13 -0.59
CA MET A 2 -2.17 -14.84 0.10
C MET A 2 -3.40 -14.01 -0.27
N VAL A 3 -3.70 -12.98 0.51
CA VAL A 3 -4.73 -11.99 0.16
C VAL A 3 -4.02 -10.67 -0.14
N LEU A 4 -4.32 -10.11 -1.30
CA LEU A 4 -3.84 -8.80 -1.71
C LEU A 4 -4.99 -7.80 -1.62
N LEU A 5 -4.79 -6.74 -0.84
CA LEU A 5 -5.71 -5.62 -0.74
C LEU A 5 -5.29 -4.55 -1.73
N ILE A 6 -6.20 -4.09 -2.56
CA ILE A 6 -5.89 -3.05 -3.55
C ILE A 6 -6.85 -1.88 -3.48
N GLY A 7 -6.35 -0.73 -3.93
CA GLY A 7 -7.13 0.45 -4.23
C GLY A 7 -6.70 1.00 -5.58
N HIS A 8 -7.39 2.03 -6.04
CA HIS A 8 -7.16 2.65 -7.35
C HIS A 8 -6.79 4.11 -7.19
N GLN A 9 -5.75 4.53 -7.89
CA GLN A 9 -5.26 5.92 -7.80
C GLN A 9 -6.36 6.95 -8.12
N GLN A 10 -7.24 6.64 -9.06
CA GLN A 10 -8.35 7.54 -9.42
C GLN A 10 -9.36 7.76 -8.31
N ASP A 11 -9.39 6.89 -7.30
CA ASP A 11 -10.29 7.00 -6.16
C ASP A 11 -9.68 7.76 -4.98
N VAL A 12 -8.43 8.19 -5.09
CA VAL A 12 -7.77 9.04 -4.09
C VAL A 12 -8.42 10.43 -4.15
N GLU A 13 -8.84 10.94 -3.00
CA GLU A 13 -9.47 12.25 -2.89
C GLU A 13 -8.46 13.39 -3.11
N LYS A 14 -8.96 14.62 -3.30
CA LYS A 14 -8.11 15.79 -3.54
C LYS A 14 -7.17 16.10 -2.37
N ASP A 15 -7.55 15.74 -1.16
CA ASP A 15 -6.74 15.90 0.05
C ASP A 15 -5.84 14.70 0.33
N PHE A 16 -5.72 13.78 -0.64
CA PHE A 16 -4.94 12.54 -0.57
C PHE A 16 -5.46 11.51 0.41
N THR A 17 -6.70 11.64 0.86
CA THR A 17 -7.36 10.60 1.65
C THR A 17 -7.96 9.53 0.75
N TYR A 18 -8.19 8.36 1.33
CA TYR A 18 -8.79 7.22 0.63
C TYR A 18 -9.78 6.53 1.56
N ASP A 19 -10.99 6.33 1.08
CA ASP A 19 -12.02 5.64 1.83
C ASP A 19 -11.78 4.14 1.79
N THR A 20 -11.60 3.52 2.95
CA THR A 20 -11.31 2.09 3.04
C THR A 20 -12.44 1.21 2.51
N SER A 21 -13.67 1.73 2.42
CA SER A 21 -14.79 1.01 1.82
C SER A 21 -14.58 0.70 0.33
N LYS A 22 -13.68 1.43 -0.33
CA LYS A 22 -13.34 1.23 -1.75
C LYS A 22 -12.22 0.20 -1.96
N VAL A 23 -11.61 -0.28 -0.89
CA VAL A 23 -10.56 -1.30 -0.97
C VAL A 23 -11.17 -2.64 -1.34
N GLU A 24 -10.53 -3.32 -2.29
CA GLU A 24 -10.93 -4.66 -2.73
C GLU A 24 -9.88 -5.68 -2.27
N ALA A 25 -10.35 -6.85 -1.86
CA ALA A 25 -9.49 -7.94 -1.42
C ALA A 25 -9.54 -9.09 -2.43
N PHE A 26 -8.37 -9.57 -2.82
CA PHE A 26 -8.26 -10.68 -3.78
C PHE A 26 -7.46 -11.82 -3.17
N LEU A 27 -8.04 -13.01 -3.21
CA LEU A 27 -7.30 -14.23 -2.89
C LEU A 27 -6.40 -14.58 -4.08
N VAL A 28 -5.10 -14.67 -3.83
CA VAL A 28 -4.12 -15.09 -4.83
C VAL A 28 -3.63 -16.48 -4.46
N PRO A 29 -4.06 -17.53 -5.21
CA PRO A 29 -3.63 -18.90 -4.91
C PRO A 29 -2.12 -19.07 -5.11
N ALA A 30 -1.53 -20.00 -4.36
CA ALA A 30 -0.13 -20.38 -4.56
C ALA A 30 0.13 -20.76 -6.02
N GLY A 31 1.31 -20.39 -6.52
CA GLY A 31 1.69 -20.65 -7.92
C GLY A 31 1.15 -19.66 -8.93
N THR A 32 0.44 -18.63 -8.50
CA THR A 32 -0.12 -17.59 -9.37
C THR A 32 0.80 -16.38 -9.39
N ALA A 33 1.10 -15.89 -10.60
CA ALA A 33 1.78 -14.60 -10.79
C ALA A 33 0.74 -13.50 -11.03
N VAL A 34 0.95 -12.33 -10.46
CA VAL A 34 0.10 -11.16 -10.66
C VAL A 34 0.96 -9.96 -11.04
N GLU A 35 0.42 -9.10 -11.88
CA GLU A 35 1.02 -7.83 -12.21
C GLU A 35 0.24 -6.71 -11.52
N VAL A 36 0.97 -5.85 -10.80
CA VAL A 36 0.39 -4.71 -10.11
C VAL A 36 0.89 -3.44 -10.80
N TYR A 37 -0.04 -2.66 -11.33
CA TYR A 37 0.31 -1.43 -12.04
C TYR A 37 0.69 -0.29 -11.08
N ALA A 38 1.44 0.68 -11.59
CA ALA A 38 1.83 1.87 -10.83
C ALA A 38 0.63 2.66 -10.28
N THR A 39 -0.53 2.55 -10.93
CA THR A 39 -1.78 3.21 -10.52
C THR A 39 -2.59 2.42 -9.51
N THR A 40 -2.13 1.22 -9.12
CA THR A 40 -2.82 0.36 -8.17
C THR A 40 -2.17 0.52 -6.79
N LEU A 41 -2.96 1.03 -5.84
CA LEU A 41 -2.51 1.14 -4.46
C LEU A 41 -2.53 -0.25 -3.83
N HIS A 42 -1.47 -0.60 -3.11
CA HIS A 42 -1.35 -1.87 -2.41
C HIS A 42 -0.33 -1.76 -1.29
N TYR A 43 -0.30 -2.73 -0.43
CA TYR A 43 0.71 -2.88 0.60
C TYR A 43 1.12 -4.36 0.70
N ALA A 44 1.86 -4.73 1.73
CA ALA A 44 2.27 -6.11 1.91
C ALA A 44 1.03 -7.03 1.93
N PRO A 45 1.07 -8.17 1.23
CA PRO A 45 -0.04 -9.12 1.26
C PRO A 45 -0.31 -9.69 2.64
N CYS A 46 -1.53 -10.15 2.85
CA CYS A 46 -1.96 -10.77 4.10
C CYS A 46 -1.89 -12.30 4.00
N HIS A 47 -1.56 -12.95 5.11
CA HIS A 47 -1.60 -14.41 5.18
C HIS A 47 -3.06 -14.91 5.23
N VAL A 48 -3.27 -16.11 4.71
CA VAL A 48 -4.55 -16.83 4.77
C VAL A 48 -4.53 -17.84 5.92
N LYS A 49 -3.37 -18.46 6.15
CA LYS A 49 -3.15 -19.44 7.19
C LYS A 49 -2.07 -18.95 8.17
N GLU A 50 -2.15 -19.39 9.41
CA GLU A 50 -1.16 -19.05 10.44
C GLU A 50 0.27 -19.45 10.07
N THR A 51 0.43 -20.44 9.21
CA THR A 51 1.73 -20.85 8.70
C THR A 51 2.36 -19.80 7.76
N GLY A 52 1.59 -18.79 7.38
CA GLY A 52 2.07 -17.70 6.52
C GLY A 52 2.14 -18.09 5.06
N PHE A 53 2.98 -17.40 4.32
CA PHE A 53 3.19 -17.61 2.88
C PHE A 53 4.56 -17.08 2.49
N GLN A 54 4.98 -17.42 1.28
CA GLN A 54 6.17 -16.84 0.64
C GLN A 54 5.76 -16.26 -0.70
N CYS A 55 6.31 -15.10 -1.05
CA CYS A 55 6.13 -14.53 -2.37
C CYS A 55 7.43 -13.88 -2.84
N VAL A 56 7.60 -13.85 -4.15
CA VAL A 56 8.68 -13.13 -4.81
C VAL A 56 8.09 -11.84 -5.41
N VAL A 57 8.75 -10.73 -5.15
CA VAL A 57 8.32 -9.43 -5.67
C VAL A 57 9.40 -8.87 -6.58
N VAL A 58 9.01 -8.48 -7.79
CA VAL A 58 9.90 -7.83 -8.75
C VAL A 58 9.58 -6.33 -8.75
N LEU A 59 10.56 -5.52 -8.40
CA LEU A 59 10.43 -4.07 -8.27
C LEU A 59 11.51 -3.35 -9.07
N PRO A 60 11.29 -2.09 -9.46
CA PRO A 60 12.36 -1.24 -9.98
C PRO A 60 13.50 -1.14 -8.98
N LYS A 61 14.73 -1.15 -9.50
CA LYS A 61 15.94 -1.05 -8.68
C LYS A 61 15.89 0.22 -7.81
N GLY A 62 16.25 0.09 -6.55
CA GLY A 62 16.30 1.21 -5.61
C GLY A 62 14.98 1.49 -4.91
N THR A 63 13.89 0.78 -5.24
CA THR A 63 12.60 0.94 -4.53
C THR A 63 12.79 0.68 -3.03
N ASN A 64 12.15 1.49 -2.20
CA ASN A 64 12.22 1.46 -0.73
C ASN A 64 13.56 1.88 -0.13
N THR A 65 14.51 2.37 -0.92
CA THR A 65 15.74 2.95 -0.39
C THR A 65 15.51 4.40 0.04
N GLU A 66 16.44 4.95 0.82
CA GLU A 66 16.33 6.31 1.32
C GLU A 66 16.25 7.34 0.19
N LEU A 67 15.48 8.40 0.43
CA LEU A 67 15.44 9.54 -0.47
C LEU A 67 16.80 10.25 -0.47
N THR A 68 17.25 10.65 -1.65
CA THR A 68 18.53 11.38 -1.83
C THR A 68 18.35 12.89 -1.89
N PHE A 69 17.14 13.37 -1.64
CA PHE A 69 16.79 14.78 -1.66
C PHE A 69 15.79 15.09 -0.56
N ASP A 70 15.72 16.36 -0.16
CA ASP A 70 14.70 16.83 0.78
C ASP A 70 13.40 17.04 0.03
N LYS A 71 12.36 16.34 0.47
CA LYS A 71 11.02 16.51 -0.12
C LYS A 71 10.31 17.71 0.49
N GLU A 72 9.43 18.33 -0.28
CA GLU A 72 8.52 19.35 0.24
C GLU A 72 7.35 18.69 0.98
N ASP A 73 6.94 19.29 2.10
CA ASP A 73 5.82 18.79 2.89
C ASP A 73 4.49 19.37 2.40
N LYS A 74 4.25 19.23 1.10
CA LYS A 74 3.01 19.69 0.47
C LYS A 74 2.69 18.86 -0.78
N GLY A 75 1.42 18.88 -1.20
CA GLY A 75 0.98 18.12 -2.35
C GLY A 75 1.21 16.62 -2.13
N GLU A 76 1.42 15.89 -3.20
CA GLU A 76 1.66 14.45 -3.12
C GLU A 76 3.01 14.08 -2.48
N ASP A 77 3.93 15.03 -2.40
CA ASP A 77 5.22 14.80 -1.75
C ASP A 77 5.08 14.47 -0.26
N ARG A 78 3.97 14.87 0.35
CA ARG A 78 3.66 14.47 1.73
C ARG A 78 3.57 12.96 1.91
N LEU A 79 3.20 12.26 0.85
CA LEU A 79 3.01 10.81 0.85
C LEU A 79 4.32 10.06 0.61
N LEU A 80 5.32 10.74 0.03
CA LEU A 80 6.58 10.11 -0.37
C LEU A 80 7.42 9.78 0.88
N THR A 81 7.66 8.50 1.12
CA THR A 81 8.39 8.02 2.30
C THR A 81 9.76 7.44 1.96
N ALA A 82 9.94 6.96 0.75
CA ALA A 82 11.18 6.39 0.23
C ALA A 82 11.15 6.43 -1.29
N LYS A 83 12.24 6.07 -1.95
CA LYS A 83 12.27 6.00 -3.42
C LYS A 83 11.17 5.07 -3.93
N ASN A 84 10.39 5.56 -4.90
CA ASN A 84 9.28 4.85 -5.52
C ASN A 84 8.20 4.39 -4.53
N LYS A 85 8.11 5.04 -3.36
CA LYS A 85 7.15 4.65 -2.34
C LYS A 85 6.38 5.85 -1.80
N TRP A 86 5.13 5.97 -2.22
CA TRP A 86 4.13 6.87 -1.66
C TRP A 86 3.22 6.06 -0.76
N LEU A 87 2.97 6.53 0.46
CA LEU A 87 2.23 5.78 1.47
C LEU A 87 1.05 6.59 1.98
N ILE A 88 -0.12 5.97 1.96
CA ILE A 88 -1.32 6.43 2.67
C ILE A 88 -1.60 5.36 3.72
N ALA A 89 -1.49 5.72 5.00
CA ALA A 89 -1.65 4.78 6.09
C ALA A 89 -2.97 4.97 6.83
N HIS A 90 -3.38 3.97 7.57
CA HIS A 90 -4.46 4.08 8.56
C HIS A 90 -3.83 4.50 9.90
N GLU A 91 -4.50 5.39 10.63
CA GLU A 91 -3.98 5.89 11.91
C GLU A 91 -3.73 4.76 12.93
N GLU A 92 -4.56 3.72 12.91
CA GLU A 92 -4.40 2.56 13.79
C GLU A 92 -3.16 1.73 13.49
N ALA A 93 -2.57 1.86 12.30
CA ALA A 93 -1.31 1.20 11.97
C ALA A 93 -0.12 1.78 12.71
N ALA A 94 -0.25 3.01 13.23
CA ALA A 94 0.76 3.70 14.03
C ALA A 94 2.15 3.72 13.35
N ILE A 95 2.18 3.98 12.04
CA ILE A 95 3.42 4.09 11.28
C ILE A 95 3.99 5.50 11.47
N GLU A 96 5.15 5.60 12.09
CA GLU A 96 5.80 6.88 12.34
C GLU A 96 6.11 7.61 11.05
N GLY A 97 5.76 8.89 10.98
CA GLY A 97 6.01 9.76 9.82
C GLY A 97 5.10 9.53 8.64
N ALA A 98 4.17 8.57 8.70
CA ALA A 98 3.25 8.30 7.61
C ALA A 98 2.08 9.27 7.58
N PHE A 99 1.58 9.55 6.38
CA PHE A 99 0.35 10.31 6.19
C PHE A 99 -0.85 9.40 6.47
N ASN A 100 -1.62 9.71 7.50
CA ASN A 100 -2.78 8.91 7.93
C ASN A 100 -4.02 9.28 7.12
N GLY A 101 -4.00 8.95 5.84
CA GLY A 101 -5.04 9.31 4.88
C GLY A 101 -6.09 8.25 4.64
N LEU A 102 -5.94 7.01 5.15
CA LEU A 102 -6.98 6.01 5.04
C LEU A 102 -8.09 6.33 6.04
N LYS A 103 -9.29 6.54 5.52
CA LYS A 103 -10.47 6.89 6.31
C LYS A 103 -11.48 5.77 6.29
N GLY A 104 -12.08 5.49 7.45
CA GLY A 104 -13.03 4.42 7.63
C GLY A 104 -12.46 3.26 8.44
N LYS A 105 -13.07 2.09 8.29
CA LYS A 105 -12.67 0.90 9.03
C LYS A 105 -11.27 0.44 8.61
N ASN A 106 -10.43 0.13 9.59
CA ASN A 106 -9.18 -0.57 9.35
C ASN A 106 -9.49 -2.03 9.01
N ILE A 107 -9.33 -2.40 7.75
CA ILE A 107 -9.79 -3.68 7.22
C ILE A 107 -8.97 -4.81 7.82
N GLN A 108 -9.66 -5.83 8.30
CA GLN A 108 -9.08 -7.03 8.85
C GLN A 108 -9.59 -8.24 8.07
N ILE A 109 -8.67 -9.09 7.61
CA ILE A 109 -9.02 -10.22 6.73
C ILE A 109 -9.53 -11.43 7.53
N ILE A 110 -9.11 -11.55 8.75
CA ILE A 110 -9.50 -12.66 9.62
C ILE A 110 -10.10 -12.14 10.91
#